data_e17ae4fc95560759dceae0d48ff2f2dc
#
_entry.id   e17ae4fc95560759dceae0d48ff2f2dc
#
_cell.length_a   1.000
_cell.length_b   1.000
_cell.length_c   1.000
_cell.angle_alpha   90.00
_cell.angle_beta   90.00
_cell.angle_gamma   90.00
#
_symmetry.space_group_name_H-M   'P 1'
#
loop_
_entity.id
_entity.type
_entity.pdbx_description
1 polymer ?
#
loop_
_entity_poly.entity_id
_entity_poly.type
_entity_poly.pdbx_seq_one_letter_code
_entity_poly.pdbx_strand_id
1 'polypeptide(L)'
;ADAVPVEARIHGPIVELNAPYVAEMARLEMVQRFGDAALTEGYRVTTTVDSRLQVTADAAARRTLLAYDRRHGYRGAAARLDAAVLSDPKAVADALRKFPGRGSLAVGVVETVQDRSAIVRRRDGIAIELGWDDLSWARPALPDDVLGPAPKTAGDVVAPGDVVYLE
;
A
#
# COMPACT_ATOMS: atom_id res chain seq x y z
N ALA A 1 -30.88 29.62 -25.84
CA ALA A 1 -29.72 29.71 -24.95
C ALA A 1 -29.34 28.27 -24.61
N ASP A 2 -28.30 27.75 -25.25
CA ASP A 2 -27.78 26.43 -24.98
C ASP A 2 -27.18 26.42 -23.55
N ALA A 3 -27.64 25.51 -22.71
CA ALA A 3 -27.11 25.31 -21.38
C ALA A 3 -25.70 24.71 -21.51
N VAL A 4 -24.68 25.52 -21.31
CA VAL A 4 -23.32 25.07 -21.21
C VAL A 4 -23.24 24.18 -19.94
N PRO A 5 -22.81 22.90 -20.05
CA PRO A 5 -22.71 22.05 -18.88
C PRO A 5 -21.72 22.66 -17.88
N VAL A 6 -22.16 22.81 -16.63
CA VAL A 6 -21.29 23.28 -15.55
C VAL A 6 -20.41 22.11 -15.12
N GLU A 7 -19.16 22.12 -15.54
CA GLU A 7 -18.14 21.19 -15.04
C GLU A 7 -17.57 21.72 -13.71
N ALA A 8 -18.13 21.26 -12.62
CA ALA A 8 -17.58 21.55 -11.30
C ALA A 8 -16.26 20.77 -11.12
N ARG A 9 -15.15 21.47 -11.00
CA ARG A 9 -13.85 20.89 -10.62
C ARG A 9 -13.59 21.15 -9.15
N ILE A 10 -13.15 20.12 -8.44
CA ILE A 10 -12.70 20.30 -7.06
C ILE A 10 -11.42 21.15 -7.09
N HIS A 11 -11.51 22.37 -6.60
CA HIS A 11 -10.36 23.23 -6.36
C HIS A 11 -9.68 22.76 -5.07
N GLY A 12 -8.62 21.98 -5.20
CA GLY A 12 -7.70 21.63 -4.12
C GLY A 12 -6.29 22.19 -4.42
N PRO A 13 -5.41 22.26 -3.44
CA PRO A 13 -4.01 22.62 -3.68
C PRO A 13 -3.39 21.60 -4.64
N ILE A 14 -2.67 22.10 -5.65
CA ILE A 14 -1.89 21.25 -6.55
C ILE A 14 -0.69 20.74 -5.74
N VAL A 15 -0.69 19.46 -5.42
CA VAL A 15 0.42 18.80 -4.73
C VAL A 15 1.41 18.30 -5.79
N GLU A 16 2.47 19.07 -6.02
CA GLU A 16 3.51 18.72 -7.00
C GLU A 16 4.45 17.64 -6.49
N LEU A 17 4.63 17.56 -5.17
CA LEU A 17 5.49 16.58 -4.51
C LEU A 17 4.81 16.03 -3.25
N ASN A 18 4.74 14.73 -3.15
CA ASN A 18 4.26 14.07 -1.93
C ASN A 18 5.41 13.96 -0.92
N ALA A 19 5.54 14.95 -0.06
CA ALA A 19 6.54 15.01 1.02
C ALA A 19 5.89 15.42 2.35
N PRO A 20 4.95 14.62 2.90
CA PRO A 20 4.14 15.02 4.04
C PRO A 20 4.96 15.27 5.30
N TYR A 21 6.05 14.52 5.51
CA TYR A 21 6.93 14.73 6.67
C TYR A 21 7.67 16.06 6.60
N VAL A 22 8.15 16.47 5.42
CA VAL A 22 8.80 17.77 5.23
C VAL A 22 7.79 18.89 5.41
N ALA A 23 6.59 18.75 4.87
CA ALA A 23 5.51 19.71 5.05
C ALA A 23 5.16 19.89 6.54
N GLU A 24 5.09 18.79 7.29
CA GLU A 24 4.81 18.84 8.75
C GLU A 24 5.97 19.47 9.53
N MET A 25 7.21 19.16 9.20
CA MET A 25 8.37 19.84 9.81
C MET A 25 8.34 21.34 9.57
N ALA A 26 8.03 21.78 8.34
CA ALA A 26 7.89 23.19 8.01
C ALA A 26 6.73 23.84 8.77
N ARG A 27 5.58 23.15 8.87
CA ARG A 27 4.43 23.65 9.65
C ARG A 27 4.78 23.84 11.12
N LEU A 28 5.43 22.85 11.74
CA LEU A 28 5.84 22.93 13.15
C LEU A 28 6.79 24.09 13.41
N GLU A 29 7.79 24.28 12.54
CA GLU A 29 8.74 25.38 12.63
C GLU A 29 8.03 26.75 12.54
N MET A 30 7.06 26.88 11.62
CA MET A 30 6.28 28.09 11.46
C MET A 30 5.42 28.38 12.68
N VAL A 31 4.73 27.36 13.22
CA VAL A 31 3.94 27.51 14.45
C VAL A 31 4.81 27.88 15.64
N GLN A 32 6.00 27.31 15.74
CA GLN A 32 6.94 27.65 16.81
C GLN A 32 7.40 29.11 16.75
N ARG A 33 7.59 29.66 15.54
CA ARG A 33 8.06 31.05 15.33
C ARG A 33 6.96 32.08 15.41
N PHE A 34 5.77 31.79 14.89
CA PHE A 34 4.70 32.76 14.67
C PHE A 34 3.39 32.42 15.40
N GLY A 35 3.34 31.33 16.14
CA GLY A 35 2.12 30.90 16.84
C GLY A 35 0.95 30.69 15.87
N ASP A 36 -0.26 31.08 16.29
CA ASP A 36 -1.49 30.90 15.50
C ASP A 36 -1.49 31.73 14.20
N ALA A 37 -0.71 32.78 14.11
CA ALA A 37 -0.54 33.57 12.89
C ALA A 37 0.01 32.74 11.73
N ALA A 38 0.81 31.72 12.04
CA ALA A 38 1.33 30.78 11.03
C ALA A 38 0.23 30.10 10.20
N LEU A 39 -0.97 29.94 10.76
CA LEU A 39 -2.09 29.24 10.13
C LEU A 39 -3.10 30.20 9.47
N THR A 40 -3.08 31.47 9.80
CA THR A 40 -4.11 32.47 9.42
C THR A 40 -3.61 33.56 8.49
N GLU A 41 -2.32 33.89 8.50
CA GLU A 41 -1.78 35.06 7.77
C GLU A 41 -1.24 34.72 6.37
N GLY A 42 -1.44 33.48 5.88
CA GLY A 42 -1.13 33.12 4.49
C GLY A 42 0.36 33.09 4.16
N TYR A 43 1.21 32.70 5.10
CA TYR A 43 2.64 32.53 4.87
C TYR A 43 2.95 31.53 3.75
N ARG A 44 3.95 31.84 2.95
CA ARG A 44 4.54 30.94 1.96
C ARG A 44 5.92 30.49 2.45
N VAL A 45 6.07 29.18 2.61
CA VAL A 45 7.32 28.58 3.05
C VAL A 45 8.01 27.91 1.86
N THR A 46 9.25 28.31 1.58
CA THR A 46 10.10 27.66 0.57
C THR A 46 11.14 26.82 1.28
N THR A 47 11.23 25.55 0.89
CA THR A 47 12.21 24.61 1.43
C THR A 47 13.31 24.34 0.40
N THR A 48 14.42 23.73 0.83
CA THR A 48 15.53 23.29 -0.04
C THR A 48 15.34 21.87 -0.60
N VAL A 49 14.14 21.31 -0.47
CA VAL A 49 13.87 19.94 -0.97
C VAL A 49 13.81 19.94 -2.49
N ASP A 50 14.66 19.14 -3.12
CA ASP A 50 14.60 18.84 -4.54
C ASP A 50 13.62 17.70 -4.77
N SER A 51 12.63 17.90 -5.64
CA SER A 51 11.55 16.93 -5.89
C SER A 51 12.07 15.59 -6.45
N ARG A 52 13.09 15.61 -7.30
CA ARG A 52 13.69 14.41 -7.89
C ARG A 52 14.44 13.60 -6.85
N LEU A 53 15.19 14.28 -5.98
CA LEU A 53 15.91 13.64 -4.89
C LEU A 53 14.93 13.05 -3.87
N GLN A 54 13.83 13.74 -3.55
CA GLN A 54 12.79 13.23 -2.64
C GLN A 54 12.14 11.95 -3.19
N VAL A 55 11.72 11.95 -4.46
CA VAL A 55 11.15 10.75 -5.10
C VAL A 55 12.14 9.58 -5.09
N THR A 56 13.42 9.86 -5.36
CA THR A 56 14.48 8.84 -5.35
C THR A 56 14.70 8.28 -3.94
N ALA A 57 14.72 9.16 -2.93
CA ALA A 57 14.88 8.76 -1.53
C ALA A 57 13.69 7.92 -1.04
N ASP A 58 12.47 8.31 -1.37
CA ASP A 58 11.26 7.55 -1.02
C ASP A 58 11.28 6.15 -1.66
N ALA A 59 11.66 6.06 -2.93
CA ALA A 59 11.80 4.78 -3.63
C ALA A 59 12.90 3.91 -3.01
N ALA A 60 14.05 4.49 -2.65
CA ALA A 60 15.13 3.76 -1.99
C ALA A 60 14.74 3.26 -0.61
N ALA A 61 14.12 4.11 0.23
CA ALA A 61 13.63 3.74 1.54
C ALA A 61 12.62 2.58 1.45
N ARG A 62 11.68 2.67 0.51
CA ARG A 62 10.65 1.64 0.31
C ARG A 62 11.25 0.31 -0.11
N ARG A 63 12.16 0.29 -1.09
CA ARG A 63 12.88 -0.94 -1.51
C ARG A 63 13.65 -1.56 -0.35
N THR A 64 14.32 -0.74 0.46
CA THR A 64 15.10 -1.24 1.60
C THR A 64 14.20 -1.85 2.67
N LEU A 65 13.05 -1.22 2.96
CA LEU A 65 12.09 -1.73 3.93
C LEU A 65 11.45 -3.05 3.45
N LEU A 66 11.10 -3.16 2.18
CA LEU A 66 10.57 -4.41 1.62
C LEU A 66 11.62 -5.52 1.63
N ALA A 67 12.87 -5.21 1.26
CA ALA A 67 13.96 -6.17 1.33
C ALA A 67 14.26 -6.60 2.77
N TYR A 68 14.16 -5.69 3.73
CA TYR A 68 14.27 -6.01 5.15
C TYR A 68 13.16 -6.95 5.59
N ASP A 69 11.91 -6.62 5.27
CA ASP A 69 10.73 -7.42 5.65
C ASP A 69 10.79 -8.84 5.06
N ARG A 70 11.17 -8.98 3.80
CA ARG A 70 11.38 -10.29 3.16
C ARG A 70 12.44 -11.13 3.88
N ARG A 71 13.53 -10.52 4.36
CA ARG A 71 14.57 -11.27 5.12
C ARG A 71 14.11 -11.74 6.49
N HIS A 72 13.10 -11.09 7.09
CA HIS A 72 12.57 -11.46 8.40
C HIS A 72 11.33 -12.37 8.29
N GLY A 73 10.95 -12.76 7.09
CA GLY A 73 9.91 -13.73 6.82
C GLY A 73 8.52 -13.15 6.64
N TYR A 74 7.64 -14.00 6.15
CA TYR A 74 6.25 -13.67 5.88
C TYR A 74 5.41 -13.76 7.16
N ARG A 75 4.71 -12.70 7.50
CA ARG A 75 3.87 -12.62 8.71
C ARG A 75 2.44 -13.11 8.50
N GLY A 76 2.14 -13.70 7.35
CA GLY A 76 0.82 -14.20 7.01
C GLY A 76 -0.08 -13.16 6.33
N ALA A 77 -1.28 -13.60 6.00
CA ALA A 77 -2.30 -12.76 5.41
C ALA A 77 -2.79 -11.66 6.37
N ALA A 78 -3.16 -10.51 5.83
CA ALA A 78 -3.71 -9.40 6.62
C ALA A 78 -5.08 -9.73 7.24
N ALA A 79 -5.84 -10.58 6.57
CA ALA A 79 -7.13 -11.11 7.02
C ALA A 79 -7.51 -12.31 6.15
N ARG A 80 -8.62 -12.97 6.49
CA ARG A 80 -9.24 -13.99 5.64
C ARG A 80 -10.71 -13.66 5.44
N LEU A 81 -11.14 -13.70 4.17
CA LEU A 81 -12.53 -13.54 3.78
C LEU A 81 -13.21 -14.90 3.70
N ASP A 82 -14.48 -14.93 4.08
CA ASP A 82 -15.30 -16.15 4.01
C ASP A 82 -15.58 -16.54 2.54
N ALA A 83 -15.77 -17.84 2.30
CA ALA A 83 -16.10 -18.37 0.98
C ALA A 83 -17.36 -17.74 0.36
N ALA A 84 -18.33 -17.37 1.17
CA ALA A 84 -19.53 -16.68 0.73
C ALA A 84 -19.22 -15.30 0.10
N VAL A 85 -18.21 -14.58 0.62
CA VAL A 85 -17.77 -13.30 0.05
C VAL A 85 -17.04 -13.52 -1.27
N LEU A 86 -16.24 -14.58 -1.38
CA LEU A 86 -15.46 -14.88 -2.59
C LEU A 86 -16.33 -15.19 -3.80
N SER A 87 -17.58 -15.65 -3.60
CA SER A 87 -18.51 -15.98 -4.67
C SER A 87 -19.11 -14.76 -5.39
N ASP A 88 -19.02 -13.56 -4.78
CA ASP A 88 -19.53 -12.31 -5.33
C ASP A 88 -18.39 -11.29 -5.52
N PRO A 89 -18.01 -10.96 -6.79
CA PRO A 89 -16.97 -9.98 -7.08
C PRO A 89 -17.23 -8.60 -6.47
N LYS A 90 -18.48 -8.20 -6.31
CA LYS A 90 -18.83 -6.92 -5.69
C LYS A 90 -18.57 -6.96 -4.19
N ALA A 91 -18.97 -8.05 -3.52
CA ALA A 91 -18.68 -8.25 -2.10
C ALA A 91 -17.18 -8.30 -1.81
N VAL A 92 -16.39 -8.92 -2.69
CA VAL A 92 -14.93 -8.91 -2.63
C VAL A 92 -14.39 -7.48 -2.74
N ALA A 93 -14.80 -6.70 -3.75
CA ALA A 93 -14.35 -5.34 -3.92
C ALA A 93 -14.68 -4.46 -2.70
N ASP A 94 -15.89 -4.59 -2.15
CA ASP A 94 -16.34 -3.86 -0.97
C ASP A 94 -15.56 -4.28 0.30
N ALA A 95 -15.25 -5.56 0.45
CA ALA A 95 -14.43 -6.07 1.54
C ALA A 95 -12.98 -5.51 1.45
N LEU A 96 -12.38 -5.52 0.26
CA LEU A 96 -11.02 -5.02 0.05
C LEU A 96 -10.87 -3.51 0.24
N ARG A 97 -11.96 -2.72 0.14
CA ARG A 97 -11.95 -1.27 0.46
C ARG A 97 -11.63 -0.98 1.92
N LYS A 98 -11.91 -1.92 2.82
CA LYS A 98 -11.61 -1.78 4.26
C LYS A 98 -10.12 -1.86 4.57
N PHE A 99 -9.32 -2.36 3.64
CA PHE A 99 -7.87 -2.46 3.82
C PHE A 99 -7.18 -1.22 3.24
N PRO A 100 -6.47 -0.44 4.05
CA PRO A 100 -5.77 0.75 3.57
C PRO A 100 -4.66 0.37 2.60
N GLY A 101 -4.38 1.24 1.64
CA GLY A 101 -3.18 1.12 0.82
C GLY A 101 -1.92 1.22 1.67
N ARG A 102 -0.89 0.46 1.35
CA ARG A 102 0.42 0.49 2.02
C ARG A 102 1.49 0.94 1.02
N GLY A 103 1.58 2.24 0.83
CA GLY A 103 2.50 2.80 -0.16
C GLY A 103 2.15 2.36 -1.58
N SER A 104 3.08 1.66 -2.26
CA SER A 104 2.88 1.11 -3.62
C SER A 104 2.24 -0.27 -3.64
N LEU A 105 2.03 -0.89 -2.46
CA LEU A 105 1.49 -2.24 -2.41
C LEU A 105 0.00 -2.24 -2.76
N ALA A 106 -0.36 -3.10 -3.72
CA ALA A 106 -1.74 -3.37 -4.05
C ALA A 106 -2.33 -4.38 -3.06
N VAL A 107 -3.60 -4.23 -2.72
CA VAL A 107 -4.32 -5.22 -1.91
C VAL A 107 -5.11 -6.15 -2.82
N GLY A 108 -5.06 -7.43 -2.54
CA GLY A 108 -5.83 -8.46 -3.23
C GLY A 108 -6.28 -9.57 -2.31
N VAL A 109 -7.17 -10.42 -2.81
CA VAL A 109 -7.61 -11.64 -2.13
C VAL A 109 -7.22 -12.86 -2.97
N VAL A 110 -6.74 -13.87 -2.31
CA VAL A 110 -6.41 -15.18 -2.94
C VAL A 110 -7.70 -15.89 -3.30
N GLU A 111 -7.90 -16.18 -4.58
CA GLU A 111 -9.08 -16.92 -5.07
C GLU A 111 -8.82 -18.42 -5.12
N THR A 112 -7.70 -18.80 -5.73
CA THR A 112 -7.33 -20.21 -5.89
C THR A 112 -5.86 -20.41 -5.62
N VAL A 113 -5.50 -21.59 -5.12
CA VAL A 113 -4.13 -21.99 -4.85
C VAL A 113 -3.88 -23.31 -5.59
N GLN A 114 -2.79 -23.38 -6.32
CA GLN A 114 -2.28 -24.58 -6.99
C GLN A 114 -0.99 -25.03 -6.30
N ASP A 115 -0.32 -26.04 -6.85
CA ASP A 115 0.91 -26.55 -6.25
C ASP A 115 1.99 -25.46 -6.15
N ARG A 116 2.22 -24.71 -7.25
CA ARG A 116 3.28 -23.69 -7.33
C ARG A 116 2.81 -22.32 -7.80
N SER A 117 1.52 -22.05 -7.74
CA SER A 117 0.97 -20.74 -8.04
C SER A 117 -0.30 -20.46 -7.26
N ALA A 118 -0.69 -19.19 -7.21
CA ALA A 118 -1.95 -18.75 -6.66
C ALA A 118 -2.54 -17.65 -7.54
N ILE A 119 -3.87 -17.65 -7.70
CA ILE A 119 -4.58 -16.56 -8.36
C ILE A 119 -5.07 -15.58 -7.31
N VAL A 120 -4.72 -14.33 -7.48
CA VAL A 120 -5.09 -13.23 -6.57
C VAL A 120 -5.90 -12.20 -7.34
N ARG A 121 -7.09 -11.90 -6.85
CA ARG A 121 -7.91 -10.80 -7.37
C ARG A 121 -7.62 -9.53 -6.61
N ARG A 122 -7.17 -8.52 -7.33
CA ARG A 122 -6.91 -7.18 -6.78
C ARG A 122 -8.21 -6.41 -6.57
N ARG A 123 -8.13 -5.34 -5.78
CA ARG A 123 -9.26 -4.42 -5.51
C ARG A 123 -9.88 -3.83 -6.79
N ASP A 124 -9.09 -3.60 -7.83
CA ASP A 124 -9.54 -3.10 -9.14
C ASP A 124 -10.22 -4.18 -10.00
N GLY A 125 -10.39 -5.40 -9.49
CA GLY A 125 -11.01 -6.52 -10.16
C GLY A 125 -10.06 -7.32 -11.06
N ILE A 126 -8.81 -6.89 -11.23
CA ILE A 126 -7.82 -7.60 -12.05
C ILE A 126 -7.36 -8.84 -11.28
N ALA A 127 -7.45 -10.00 -11.94
CA ALA A 127 -6.84 -11.23 -11.43
C ALA A 127 -5.40 -11.33 -11.93
N ILE A 128 -4.49 -11.65 -11.04
CA ILE A 128 -3.07 -11.88 -11.35
C ILE A 128 -2.67 -13.27 -10.83
N GLU A 129 -1.77 -13.91 -11.52
CA GLU A 129 -1.14 -15.15 -11.07
C GLU A 129 0.18 -14.82 -10.38
N LEU A 130 0.32 -15.30 -9.15
CA LEU A 130 1.59 -15.32 -8.42
C LEU A 130 2.24 -16.67 -8.71
N GLY A 131 3.38 -16.65 -9.36
CA GLY A 131 4.18 -17.85 -9.61
C GLY A 131 4.99 -18.28 -8.39
N TRP A 132 5.71 -19.40 -8.54
CA TRP A 132 6.54 -19.92 -7.45
C TRP A 132 7.64 -18.94 -6.99
N ASP A 133 8.21 -18.19 -7.91
CA ASP A 133 9.26 -17.19 -7.60
C ASP A 133 8.73 -16.06 -6.71
N ASP A 134 7.43 -15.74 -6.84
CA ASP A 134 6.75 -14.74 -6.01
C ASP A 134 6.42 -15.26 -4.61
N LEU A 135 6.33 -16.57 -4.41
CA LEU A 135 5.87 -17.22 -3.19
C LEU A 135 7.00 -17.91 -2.40
N SER A 136 8.00 -18.46 -3.10
CA SER A 136 9.04 -19.32 -2.50
C SER A 136 9.89 -18.68 -1.41
N TRP A 137 9.98 -17.36 -1.39
CA TRP A 137 10.70 -16.60 -0.37
C TRP A 137 9.94 -16.53 0.97
N ALA A 138 8.63 -16.77 0.96
CA ALA A 138 7.70 -16.43 2.05
C ALA A 138 7.74 -17.46 3.19
N ARG A 139 8.93 -17.66 3.78
CA ARG A 139 9.10 -18.44 5.00
C ARG A 139 8.35 -17.77 6.15
N PRO A 140 7.64 -18.52 7.00
CA PRO A 140 6.95 -17.93 8.16
C PRO A 140 7.91 -17.15 9.06
N ALA A 141 7.52 -15.95 9.47
CA ALA A 141 8.19 -15.22 10.54
C ALA A 141 7.75 -15.81 11.88
N LEU A 142 8.69 -16.35 12.63
CA LEU A 142 8.48 -16.87 13.97
C LEU A 142 8.94 -15.85 15.03
N PRO A 143 8.59 -16.04 16.32
CA PRO A 143 9.12 -15.22 17.40
C PRO A 143 10.65 -15.18 17.40
N ASP A 144 11.21 -14.12 18.01
CA ASP A 144 12.66 -13.91 18.16
C ASP A 144 13.43 -13.82 16.83
N ASP A 145 12.80 -13.25 15.79
CA ASP A 145 13.35 -13.08 14.44
C ASP A 145 13.80 -14.40 13.77
N VAL A 146 13.24 -15.52 14.18
CA VAL A 146 13.52 -16.82 13.60
C VAL A 146 12.67 -17.04 12.35
N LEU A 147 13.29 -17.55 11.28
CA LEU A 147 12.59 -17.97 10.08
C LEU A 147 12.10 -19.42 10.21
N GLY A 148 10.83 -19.64 9.93
CA GLY A 148 10.25 -20.96 9.80
C GLY A 148 10.82 -21.77 8.62
N PRO A 149 10.33 -22.98 8.38
CA PRO A 149 10.77 -23.81 7.27
C PRO A 149 10.47 -23.14 5.92
N ALA A 150 11.29 -23.45 4.90
CA ALA A 150 11.00 -22.99 3.55
C ALA A 150 9.70 -23.64 3.04
N PRO A 151 8.82 -22.87 2.39
CA PRO A 151 7.61 -23.42 1.80
C PRO A 151 7.97 -24.39 0.67
N LYS A 152 7.16 -25.42 0.49
CA LYS A 152 7.32 -26.41 -0.57
C LYS A 152 6.26 -26.23 -1.65
N THR A 153 5.11 -25.72 -1.28
CA THR A 153 3.95 -25.46 -2.14
C THR A 153 3.40 -24.07 -1.89
N ALA A 154 2.60 -23.54 -2.81
CA ALA A 154 1.90 -22.27 -2.61
C ALA A 154 0.91 -22.34 -1.44
N GLY A 155 0.35 -23.52 -1.16
CA GLY A 155 -0.53 -23.75 -0.03
C GLY A 155 0.13 -23.64 1.36
N ASP A 156 1.47 -23.73 1.42
CA ASP A 156 2.21 -23.47 2.65
C ASP A 156 2.30 -21.97 2.97
N VAL A 157 2.03 -21.10 1.98
CA VAL A 157 2.17 -19.66 2.07
C VAL A 157 0.82 -18.96 2.19
N VAL A 158 -0.12 -19.32 1.32
CA VAL A 158 -1.43 -18.66 1.21
C VAL A 158 -2.54 -19.69 1.03
N ALA A 159 -3.75 -19.29 1.39
CA ALA A 159 -4.96 -20.09 1.18
C ALA A 159 -6.08 -19.25 0.55
N PRO A 160 -7.08 -19.86 -0.11
CA PRO A 160 -8.22 -19.14 -0.63
C PRO A 160 -8.90 -18.29 0.46
N GLY A 161 -9.24 -17.05 0.13
CA GLY A 161 -9.79 -16.07 1.06
C GLY A 161 -8.74 -15.18 1.75
N ASP A 162 -7.46 -15.51 1.70
CA ASP A 162 -6.42 -14.69 2.31
C ASP A 162 -6.33 -13.33 1.61
N VAL A 163 -6.37 -12.26 2.42
CA VAL A 163 -6.11 -10.89 1.95
C VAL A 163 -4.61 -10.61 2.07
N VAL A 164 -4.01 -10.30 0.93
CA VAL A 164 -2.55 -10.10 0.83
C VAL A 164 -2.21 -8.76 0.21
N TYR A 165 -1.00 -8.26 0.54
CA TYR A 165 -0.42 -7.09 -0.09
C TYR A 165 0.63 -7.52 -1.11
N LEU A 166 0.54 -6.96 -2.31
CA LEU A 166 1.32 -7.33 -3.49
C LEU A 166 2.20 -6.15 -3.91
N GLU A 167 3.42 -6.43 -4.33
CA GLU A 167 4.36 -5.46 -4.90
C GLU A 167 4.11 -5.22 -6.38
#